data_9d3d0c3d090399cc8a3a7d9fb0bad382
#
_entry.id   9d3d0c3d090399cc8a3a7d9fb0bad382
#
_cell.length_a   1.000
_cell.length_b   1.000
_cell.length_c   1.000
_cell.angle_alpha   90.00
_cell.angle_beta   90.00
_cell.angle_gamma   90.00
#
_symmetry.space_group_name_H-M   'P 1'
#
loop_
_entity.id
_entity.type
_entity.pdbx_description
1 polymer ?
#
loop_
_entity_poly.entity_id
_entity_poly.type
_entity_poly.pdbx_seq_one_letter_code
_entity_poly.pdbx_strand_id
1 'polypeptide(L)'
;MSFDPDLTRRLAGRADLLDPAEMGRADALAPGLGVSGPTLMANAGRAVARAVRARFRPCPTLVLAGPGNNGGDGYVVARLLAQDGWPVSVAALAPPRAGSDAAWAARQWRGPMAPFSPAAAARAELVIDAVFGAGLARDLDGLVAETLRAARRVVAVDVPSGVDGATGVVRGYAPQAALTVSFFRLKPGHLLLPGRVLCGVLVLADIGLPDAVLARVRVRPRCFANLPELWTLPQPRDDGHKYSRGHVTVLGGAVMTGAARLTAEAARRAGAGLVSIAATERGDVYRAGPPGLLVTEAPLDTLLADARRQVWVCGPGLGPDAARDALPRLLAAGRRVVADADALTAFASAPDALRGAAVLTPHAGEFSRVFGEPGVDRVAAARTAAVRTGAVVLLKGPDTIIAAPDGRVAINASAPPWLATAGAGDVLAGLIAGLLAQGMPDWEAACAGAFLHGRAAVRAGPGMVVEDLLPALAETLVNSDFG
;
A
#
# COMPACT_ATOMS: atom_id res chain seq x y z
N MET A 1 -11.77 -9.57 9.92
CA MET A 1 -11.03 -8.78 8.89
C MET A 1 -10.80 -7.40 9.43
N SER A 2 -9.60 -7.01 9.67
CA SER A 2 -9.34 -5.68 10.22
C SER A 2 -8.81 -4.76 9.12
N PHE A 3 -9.70 -4.19 8.32
CA PHE A 3 -9.40 -2.93 7.69
C PHE A 3 -9.23 -1.91 8.83
N ASP A 4 -8.09 -1.23 8.84
CA ASP A 4 -7.74 -0.28 9.88
C ASP A 4 -7.77 1.14 9.28
N PRO A 5 -8.86 1.89 9.46
CA PRO A 5 -9.00 3.23 8.90
C PRO A 5 -8.01 4.25 9.50
N ASP A 6 -7.46 3.94 10.68
CA ASP A 6 -6.53 4.80 11.41
C ASP A 6 -5.05 4.47 11.15
N LEU A 7 -4.76 3.43 10.33
CA LEU A 7 -3.39 3.04 10.05
C LEU A 7 -2.58 4.21 9.45
N THR A 8 -3.15 4.92 8.49
CA THR A 8 -2.51 6.07 7.83
C THR A 8 -2.17 7.18 8.83
N ARG A 9 -3.07 7.48 9.76
CA ARG A 9 -2.84 8.48 10.83
C ARG A 9 -1.71 8.07 11.77
N ARG A 10 -1.61 6.77 12.11
CA ARG A 10 -0.53 6.27 12.98
C ARG A 10 0.83 6.24 12.30
N LEU A 11 0.87 6.26 10.97
CA LEU A 11 2.09 6.27 10.17
C LEU A 11 2.52 7.68 9.73
N ALA A 12 1.77 8.73 10.07
CA ALA A 12 2.11 10.11 9.70
C ALA A 12 3.56 10.45 10.08
N GLY A 13 4.32 11.04 9.13
CA GLY A 13 5.73 11.32 9.27
C GLY A 13 6.66 10.10 9.14
N ARG A 14 6.13 8.91 8.79
CA ARG A 14 6.88 7.64 8.70
C ARG A 14 6.56 6.84 7.45
N ALA A 15 6.41 7.52 6.31
CA ALA A 15 6.05 6.89 5.05
C ALA A 15 7.12 5.92 4.51
N ASP A 16 8.39 6.10 4.85
CA ASP A 16 9.44 5.19 4.38
C ASP A 16 9.17 3.74 4.81
N LEU A 17 9.22 2.82 3.84
CA LEU A 17 9.23 1.39 4.09
C LEU A 17 10.63 0.86 3.84
N LEU A 18 11.13 0.03 4.74
CA LEU A 18 12.43 -0.60 4.59
C LEU A 18 12.26 -2.10 4.35
N ASP A 19 12.89 -2.62 3.31
CA ASP A 19 12.97 -4.06 3.16
C ASP A 19 13.83 -4.68 4.27
N PRO A 20 13.81 -6.02 4.46
CA PRO A 20 14.59 -6.66 5.53
C PRO A 20 16.09 -6.40 5.45
N ALA A 21 16.66 -6.27 4.24
CA ALA A 21 18.08 -6.00 4.06
C ALA A 21 18.42 -4.53 4.40
N GLU A 22 17.53 -3.60 4.03
CA GLU A 22 17.65 -2.19 4.41
C GLU A 22 17.55 -2.01 5.93
N MET A 23 16.60 -2.71 6.56
CA MET A 23 16.47 -2.69 8.03
C MET A 23 17.71 -3.24 8.71
N GLY A 24 18.26 -4.36 8.23
CA GLY A 24 19.51 -4.92 8.75
C GLY A 24 20.70 -3.96 8.63
N ARG A 25 20.77 -3.18 7.53
CA ARG A 25 21.78 -2.11 7.40
C ARG A 25 21.55 -0.96 8.37
N ALA A 26 20.30 -0.60 8.64
CA ALA A 26 19.94 0.43 9.61
C ALA A 26 20.41 0.03 11.01
N ASP A 27 20.14 -1.18 11.42
CA ASP A 27 20.56 -1.75 12.70
C ASP A 27 22.10 -1.78 12.83
N ALA A 28 22.80 -2.15 11.75
CA ALA A 28 24.27 -2.19 11.72
C ALA A 28 24.92 -0.79 11.83
N LEU A 29 24.20 0.26 11.39
CA LEU A 29 24.67 1.65 11.49
C LEU A 29 24.39 2.32 12.85
N ALA A 30 23.48 1.75 13.65
CA ALA A 30 23.04 2.31 14.92
C ALA A 30 24.18 2.59 15.91
N PRO A 31 25.20 1.71 16.11
CA PRO A 31 26.30 1.98 17.01
C PRO A 31 27.10 3.22 16.63
N GLY A 32 27.30 3.47 15.32
CA GLY A 32 27.95 4.66 14.79
C GLY A 32 27.14 5.95 14.97
N LEU A 33 25.88 5.85 15.40
CA LEU A 33 24.98 6.94 15.75
C LEU A 33 24.73 7.03 17.27
N GLY A 34 25.51 6.31 18.06
CA GLY A 34 25.45 6.34 19.52
C GLY A 34 24.39 5.43 20.15
N VAL A 35 23.76 4.53 19.39
CA VAL A 35 22.75 3.61 19.91
C VAL A 35 23.24 2.16 19.81
N SER A 36 23.48 1.52 20.95
CA SER A 36 23.97 0.14 20.97
C SER A 36 22.87 -0.87 20.62
N GLY A 37 23.26 -2.03 20.08
CA GLY A 37 22.34 -3.14 19.79
C GLY A 37 21.51 -3.59 21.00
N PRO A 38 22.13 -3.80 22.19
CA PRO A 38 21.36 -4.07 23.42
C PRO A 38 20.36 -2.99 23.79
N THR A 39 20.62 -1.72 23.50
CA THR A 39 19.69 -0.62 23.74
C THR A 39 18.48 -0.71 22.78
N LEU A 40 18.72 -0.94 21.49
CA LEU A 40 17.64 -1.12 20.50
C LEU A 40 16.76 -2.33 20.90
N MET A 41 17.37 -3.46 21.24
CA MET A 41 16.67 -4.67 21.66
C MET A 41 15.86 -4.45 22.96
N ALA A 42 16.41 -3.75 23.94
CA ALA A 42 15.69 -3.41 25.16
C ALA A 42 14.48 -2.50 24.88
N ASN A 43 14.62 -1.55 23.95
CA ASN A 43 13.52 -0.65 23.55
C ASN A 43 12.45 -1.40 22.74
N ALA A 44 12.85 -2.31 21.82
CA ALA A 44 11.93 -3.15 21.06
C ALA A 44 11.09 -4.03 22.00
N GLY A 45 11.72 -4.80 22.87
CA GLY A 45 11.02 -5.65 23.84
C GLY A 45 10.12 -4.84 24.80
N ARG A 46 10.55 -3.63 25.21
CA ARG A 46 9.70 -2.71 26.02
C ARG A 46 8.47 -2.25 25.25
N ALA A 47 8.61 -1.96 23.96
CA ALA A 47 7.50 -1.55 23.11
C ALA A 47 6.47 -2.67 22.96
N VAL A 48 6.93 -3.90 22.70
CA VAL A 48 6.05 -5.09 22.64
C VAL A 48 5.35 -5.31 23.99
N ALA A 49 6.07 -5.33 25.11
CA ALA A 49 5.49 -5.53 26.43
C ALA A 49 4.43 -4.46 26.76
N ARG A 50 4.68 -3.19 26.40
CA ARG A 50 3.70 -2.10 26.55
C ARG A 50 2.46 -2.32 25.69
N ALA A 51 2.62 -2.73 24.43
CA ALA A 51 1.51 -2.99 23.52
C ALA A 51 0.65 -4.19 23.97
N VAL A 52 1.29 -5.22 24.54
CA VAL A 52 0.61 -6.37 25.15
C VAL A 52 -0.22 -5.92 26.34
N ARG A 53 0.36 -5.21 27.29
CA ARG A 53 -0.35 -4.72 28.49
C ARG A 53 -1.52 -3.78 28.17
N ALA A 54 -1.42 -3.02 27.10
CA ALA A 54 -2.49 -2.13 26.68
C ALA A 54 -3.72 -2.87 26.12
N ARG A 55 -3.57 -4.15 25.72
CA ARG A 55 -4.63 -4.91 25.01
C ARG A 55 -5.06 -6.18 25.73
N PHE A 56 -4.23 -6.73 26.58
CA PHE A 56 -4.49 -8.00 27.25
C PHE A 56 -4.36 -7.86 28.77
N ARG A 57 -5.09 -8.69 29.49
CA ARG A 57 -4.92 -8.86 30.94
C ARG A 57 -3.86 -9.93 31.20
N PRO A 58 -3.20 -9.92 32.36
CA PRO A 58 -2.30 -10.99 32.77
C PRO A 58 -2.95 -12.38 32.61
N CYS A 59 -2.30 -13.24 31.83
CA CYS A 59 -2.75 -14.60 31.55
C CYS A 59 -1.53 -15.50 31.27
N PRO A 60 -1.68 -16.85 31.31
CA PRO A 60 -0.64 -17.78 30.96
C PRO A 60 -0.06 -17.47 29.58
N THR A 61 1.20 -16.99 29.56
CA THR A 61 1.89 -16.49 28.39
C THR A 61 3.12 -17.32 28.08
N LEU A 62 3.22 -17.77 26.81
CA LEU A 62 4.38 -18.46 26.29
C LEU A 62 5.10 -17.58 25.27
N VAL A 63 6.39 -17.31 25.50
CA VAL A 63 7.24 -16.64 24.51
C VAL A 63 7.97 -17.70 23.71
N LEU A 64 7.73 -17.77 22.41
CA LEU A 64 8.47 -18.62 21.48
C LEU A 64 9.67 -17.82 20.96
N ALA A 65 10.88 -18.16 21.42
CA ALA A 65 12.09 -17.43 21.09
C ALA A 65 12.93 -18.15 20.04
N GLY A 66 13.20 -17.47 18.92
CA GLY A 66 14.20 -17.93 17.93
C GLY A 66 15.64 -17.63 18.36
N PRO A 67 16.65 -18.11 17.59
CA PRO A 67 18.06 -17.91 17.92
C PRO A 67 18.61 -16.52 17.56
N GLY A 68 17.87 -15.73 16.78
CA GLY A 68 18.26 -14.39 16.29
C GLY A 68 17.78 -13.24 17.14
N ASN A 69 17.89 -12.02 16.61
CA ASN A 69 17.50 -10.78 17.31
C ASN A 69 16.02 -10.76 17.69
N ASN A 70 15.13 -11.29 16.84
CA ASN A 70 13.72 -11.42 17.15
C ASN A 70 13.46 -12.21 18.44
N GLY A 71 14.21 -13.33 18.61
CA GLY A 71 14.18 -14.10 19.87
C GLY A 71 14.75 -13.31 21.04
N GLY A 72 15.78 -12.49 20.82
CA GLY A 72 16.32 -11.58 21.81
C GLY A 72 15.28 -10.58 22.33
N ASP A 73 14.51 -9.97 21.42
CA ASP A 73 13.39 -9.11 21.76
C ASP A 73 12.34 -9.87 22.60
N GLY A 74 12.06 -11.14 22.23
CA GLY A 74 11.19 -12.05 22.96
C GLY A 74 11.64 -12.29 24.40
N TYR A 75 12.93 -12.49 24.65
CA TYR A 75 13.46 -12.62 26.02
C TYR A 75 13.27 -11.34 26.84
N VAL A 76 13.45 -10.16 26.23
CA VAL A 76 13.19 -8.89 26.89
C VAL A 76 11.70 -8.77 27.24
N VAL A 77 10.81 -9.13 26.30
CA VAL A 77 9.35 -9.14 26.53
C VAL A 77 9.00 -10.06 27.70
N ALA A 78 9.53 -11.29 27.71
CA ALA A 78 9.28 -12.26 28.78
C ALA A 78 9.65 -11.69 30.15
N ARG A 79 10.85 -11.11 30.27
CA ARG A 79 11.35 -10.51 31.52
C ARG A 79 10.45 -9.38 31.99
N LEU A 80 10.05 -8.46 31.09
CA LEU A 80 9.25 -7.29 31.47
C LEU A 80 7.82 -7.69 31.86
N LEU A 81 7.19 -8.62 31.14
CA LEU A 81 5.86 -9.11 31.54
C LEU A 81 5.92 -9.88 32.88
N ALA A 82 6.95 -10.68 33.11
CA ALA A 82 7.11 -11.38 34.39
C ALA A 82 7.33 -10.40 35.56
N GLN A 83 8.08 -9.31 35.36
CA GLN A 83 8.25 -8.23 36.33
C GLN A 83 6.93 -7.55 36.70
N ASP A 84 5.99 -7.51 35.73
CA ASP A 84 4.63 -6.95 35.91
C ASP A 84 3.62 -8.01 36.43
N GLY A 85 4.10 -9.17 36.90
CA GLY A 85 3.26 -10.20 37.52
C GLY A 85 2.55 -11.14 36.53
N TRP A 86 2.91 -11.14 35.22
CA TRP A 86 2.34 -12.10 34.29
C TRP A 86 2.95 -13.50 34.49
N PRO A 87 2.16 -14.58 34.39
CA PRO A 87 2.67 -15.94 34.42
C PRO A 87 3.29 -16.27 33.06
N VAL A 88 4.61 -16.04 32.92
CA VAL A 88 5.35 -16.16 31.66
C VAL A 88 6.30 -17.33 31.71
N SER A 89 6.37 -18.09 30.62
CA SER A 89 7.43 -19.04 30.34
C SER A 89 8.04 -18.77 28.94
N VAL A 90 9.30 -19.19 28.74
CA VAL A 90 9.99 -19.08 27.44
C VAL A 90 10.25 -20.48 26.90
N ALA A 91 9.92 -20.68 25.63
CA ALA A 91 10.31 -21.85 24.84
C ALA A 91 11.29 -21.42 23.75
N ALA A 92 12.54 -21.78 23.89
CA ALA A 92 13.58 -21.48 22.92
C ALA A 92 13.67 -22.55 21.84
N LEU A 93 13.65 -22.15 20.56
CA LEU A 93 13.84 -23.06 19.43
C LEU A 93 15.30 -23.60 19.40
N ALA A 94 16.26 -22.71 19.66
CA ALA A 94 17.68 -23.00 19.78
C ALA A 94 18.35 -21.90 20.62
N PRO A 95 19.51 -22.15 21.23
CA PRO A 95 20.23 -21.11 21.96
C PRO A 95 20.71 -20.02 21.00
N PRO A 96 20.65 -18.73 21.42
CA PRO A 96 21.20 -17.65 20.63
C PRO A 96 22.72 -17.74 20.50
N ARG A 97 23.25 -17.20 19.39
CA ARG A 97 24.69 -17.18 19.13
C ARG A 97 25.44 -16.48 20.27
N ALA A 98 26.48 -17.09 20.78
CA ALA A 98 27.33 -16.54 21.83
C ALA A 98 27.87 -15.14 21.40
N GLY A 99 27.88 -14.19 22.32
CA GLY A 99 28.33 -12.82 22.08
C GLY A 99 27.30 -11.91 21.35
N SER A 100 26.17 -12.43 20.87
CA SER A 100 25.13 -11.62 20.24
C SER A 100 24.27 -10.86 21.25
N ASP A 101 23.55 -9.83 20.79
CA ASP A 101 22.57 -9.09 21.59
C ASP A 101 21.44 -10.01 22.09
N ALA A 102 21.04 -10.98 21.27
CA ALA A 102 20.07 -12.00 21.69
C ALA A 102 20.59 -12.86 22.84
N ALA A 103 21.88 -13.22 22.85
CA ALA A 103 22.49 -13.93 23.97
C ALA A 103 22.60 -13.05 25.23
N TRP A 104 22.83 -11.75 25.08
CA TRP A 104 22.76 -10.80 26.19
C TRP A 104 21.36 -10.76 26.81
N ALA A 105 20.30 -10.69 25.99
CA ALA A 105 18.93 -10.69 26.48
C ALA A 105 18.54 -12.02 27.15
N ALA A 106 18.91 -13.16 26.54
CA ALA A 106 18.63 -14.48 27.08
C ALA A 106 19.26 -14.72 28.46
N ARG A 107 20.50 -14.22 28.68
CA ARG A 107 21.16 -14.30 30.00
C ARG A 107 20.44 -13.53 31.11
N GLN A 108 19.55 -12.60 30.79
CA GLN A 108 18.77 -11.85 31.78
C GLN A 108 17.46 -12.54 32.18
N TRP A 109 17.04 -13.55 31.43
CA TRP A 109 15.86 -14.33 31.79
C TRP A 109 16.19 -15.29 32.95
N ARG A 110 15.36 -15.27 33.99
CA ARG A 110 15.48 -16.11 35.20
C ARG A 110 14.21 -16.89 35.49
N GLY A 111 13.19 -16.76 34.65
CA GLY A 111 11.90 -17.43 34.82
C GLY A 111 11.88 -18.85 34.22
N PRO A 112 10.70 -19.48 34.23
CA PRO A 112 10.51 -20.84 33.74
C PRO A 112 10.86 -20.98 32.25
N MET A 113 11.47 -22.13 31.91
CA MET A 113 11.66 -22.58 30.52
C MET A 113 10.66 -23.70 30.22
N ALA A 114 10.04 -23.65 29.05
CA ALA A 114 9.14 -24.69 28.54
C ALA A 114 9.76 -25.36 27.30
N PRO A 115 9.40 -26.61 26.97
CA PRO A 115 9.80 -27.21 25.70
C PRO A 115 9.16 -26.43 24.53
N PHE A 116 9.92 -26.25 23.46
CA PHE A 116 9.37 -25.71 22.21
C PHE A 116 8.52 -26.79 21.53
N SER A 117 7.21 -26.74 21.74
CA SER A 117 6.30 -27.79 21.28
C SER A 117 4.86 -27.31 21.11
N PRO A 118 4.07 -27.96 20.21
CA PRO A 118 2.63 -27.68 20.04
C PRO A 118 1.85 -27.79 21.36
N ALA A 119 2.18 -28.76 22.21
CA ALA A 119 1.52 -28.94 23.49
C ALA A 119 1.75 -27.78 24.47
N ALA A 120 2.92 -27.17 24.46
CA ALA A 120 3.21 -26.00 25.27
C ALA A 120 2.44 -24.77 24.74
N ALA A 121 2.40 -24.57 23.42
CA ALA A 121 1.65 -23.49 22.80
C ALA A 121 0.13 -23.59 23.02
N ALA A 122 -0.42 -24.81 22.93
CA ALA A 122 -1.86 -25.04 23.15
C ALA A 122 -2.33 -24.76 24.59
N ARG A 123 -1.43 -24.90 25.59
CA ARG A 123 -1.74 -24.59 27.00
C ARG A 123 -1.69 -23.09 27.32
N ALA A 124 -0.95 -22.31 26.55
CA ALA A 124 -0.88 -20.85 26.75
C ALA A 124 -2.16 -20.17 26.24
N GLU A 125 -2.62 -19.18 26.98
CA GLU A 125 -3.70 -18.30 26.51
C GLU A 125 -3.18 -17.25 25.53
N LEU A 126 -1.93 -16.83 25.69
CA LEU A 126 -1.23 -15.88 24.82
C LEU A 126 0.13 -16.45 24.42
N VAL A 127 0.43 -16.43 23.14
CA VAL A 127 1.72 -16.77 22.57
C VAL A 127 2.38 -15.52 22.02
N ILE A 128 3.59 -15.21 22.47
CA ILE A 128 4.43 -14.19 21.85
C ILE A 128 5.30 -14.88 20.80
N ASP A 129 5.02 -14.65 19.54
CA ASP A 129 5.79 -15.14 18.41
C ASP A 129 7.02 -14.24 18.21
N ALA A 130 8.13 -14.66 18.72
CA ALA A 130 9.45 -14.06 18.57
C ALA A 130 10.43 -15.06 17.92
N VAL A 131 9.91 -15.94 17.02
CA VAL A 131 10.75 -16.97 16.39
C VAL A 131 11.56 -16.38 15.26
N PHE A 132 10.89 -15.81 14.25
CA PHE A 132 11.54 -15.21 13.09
C PHE A 132 10.91 -13.85 12.79
N GLY A 133 11.76 -12.84 12.59
CA GLY A 133 11.34 -11.52 12.08
C GLY A 133 11.32 -11.47 10.55
N ALA A 134 11.23 -10.28 9.99
CA ALA A 134 11.06 -10.00 8.56
C ALA A 134 12.15 -10.60 7.64
N GLY A 135 13.32 -10.96 8.16
CA GLY A 135 14.45 -11.49 7.40
C GLY A 135 14.41 -13.02 7.14
N LEU A 136 13.27 -13.68 7.35
CA LEU A 136 13.13 -15.11 7.08
C LEU A 136 13.24 -15.40 5.56
N ALA A 137 14.25 -16.18 5.17
CA ALA A 137 14.55 -16.50 3.77
C ALA A 137 14.14 -17.92 3.33
N ARG A 138 13.58 -18.73 4.23
CA ARG A 138 13.18 -20.12 3.97
C ARG A 138 11.73 -20.37 4.40
N ASP A 139 11.14 -21.43 3.89
CA ASP A 139 9.81 -21.85 4.31
C ASP A 139 9.79 -22.24 5.79
N LEU A 140 8.72 -21.89 6.46
CA LEU A 140 8.45 -22.22 7.84
C LEU A 140 7.59 -23.48 7.86
N ASP A 141 8.19 -24.57 8.31
CA ASP A 141 7.59 -25.91 8.34
C ASP A 141 7.87 -26.66 9.66
N GLY A 142 7.54 -27.94 9.69
CA GLY A 142 7.85 -28.86 10.78
C GLY A 142 7.43 -28.35 12.16
N LEU A 143 8.28 -28.58 13.16
CA LEU A 143 7.98 -28.28 14.56
C LEU A 143 7.58 -26.82 14.80
N VAL A 144 8.16 -25.85 14.09
CA VAL A 144 7.85 -24.43 14.27
C VAL A 144 6.45 -24.14 13.78
N ALA A 145 6.11 -24.60 12.57
CA ALA A 145 4.78 -24.42 12.00
C ALA A 145 3.70 -25.09 12.87
N GLU A 146 3.96 -26.31 13.33
CA GLU A 146 3.05 -27.06 14.21
C GLU A 146 2.83 -26.35 15.54
N THR A 147 3.90 -25.81 16.13
CA THR A 147 3.84 -25.09 17.41
C THR A 147 3.04 -23.79 17.28
N LEU A 148 3.28 -23.01 16.23
CA LEU A 148 2.52 -21.77 15.98
C LEU A 148 1.08 -22.06 15.61
N ARG A 149 0.79 -23.15 14.89
CA ARG A 149 -0.58 -23.57 14.55
C ARG A 149 -1.41 -23.95 15.77
N ALA A 150 -0.76 -24.47 16.84
CA ALA A 150 -1.40 -24.83 18.08
C ALA A 150 -1.71 -23.61 18.98
N ALA A 151 -1.15 -22.45 18.70
CA ALA A 151 -1.36 -21.22 19.48
C ALA A 151 -2.79 -20.70 19.34
N ARG A 152 -3.44 -20.39 20.44
CA ARG A 152 -4.82 -19.84 20.47
C ARG A 152 -4.88 -18.37 20.11
N ARG A 153 -3.93 -17.59 20.59
CA ARG A 153 -3.80 -16.15 20.35
C ARG A 153 -2.34 -15.77 20.24
N VAL A 154 -2.00 -15.07 19.15
CA VAL A 154 -0.61 -14.73 18.83
C VAL A 154 -0.41 -13.22 18.86
N VAL A 155 0.67 -12.79 19.51
CA VAL A 155 1.26 -11.47 19.35
C VAL A 155 2.60 -11.64 18.64
N ALA A 156 2.76 -11.04 17.49
CA ALA A 156 3.98 -11.15 16.69
C ALA A 156 4.96 -10.01 17.02
N VAL A 157 6.22 -10.37 17.15
CA VAL A 157 7.35 -9.45 17.26
C VAL A 157 7.89 -9.21 15.86
N ASP A 158 7.91 -7.97 15.41
CA ASP A 158 8.29 -7.48 14.09
C ASP A 158 7.29 -7.87 12.99
N VAL A 159 7.20 -9.15 12.61
CA VAL A 159 6.19 -9.74 11.70
C VAL A 159 5.77 -11.09 12.22
N PRO A 160 4.57 -11.61 11.87
CA PRO A 160 4.24 -13.00 12.14
C PRO A 160 5.27 -13.92 11.47
N SER A 161 5.84 -14.86 12.22
CA SER A 161 6.83 -15.78 11.68
C SER A 161 6.27 -16.53 10.47
N GLY A 162 7.03 -16.52 9.37
CA GLY A 162 6.60 -17.06 8.08
C GLY A 162 6.05 -16.03 7.09
N VAL A 163 5.79 -14.79 7.51
CA VAL A 163 5.51 -13.68 6.57
C VAL A 163 6.82 -13.13 6.03
N ASP A 164 6.94 -13.06 4.72
CA ASP A 164 8.07 -12.42 4.05
C ASP A 164 7.97 -10.89 4.19
N GLY A 165 8.97 -10.27 4.78
CA GLY A 165 8.96 -8.84 5.07
C GLY A 165 9.01 -7.93 3.82
N ALA A 166 9.54 -8.42 2.70
CA ALA A 166 9.61 -7.65 1.45
C ALA A 166 8.33 -7.76 0.61
N THR A 167 7.74 -8.95 0.54
CA THR A 167 6.65 -9.25 -0.40
C THR A 167 5.29 -9.48 0.26
N GLY A 168 5.27 -9.72 1.58
CA GLY A 168 4.06 -10.06 2.33
C GLY A 168 3.53 -11.48 2.08
N VAL A 169 4.18 -12.29 1.27
CA VAL A 169 3.76 -13.66 1.01
C VAL A 169 4.06 -14.56 2.20
N VAL A 170 3.30 -15.64 2.33
CA VAL A 170 3.55 -16.66 3.34
C VAL A 170 4.60 -17.64 2.82
N ARG A 171 5.66 -17.84 3.59
CA ARG A 171 6.68 -18.86 3.38
C ARG A 171 6.33 -20.10 4.21
N GLY A 172 5.75 -21.10 3.57
CA GLY A 172 5.25 -22.32 4.21
C GLY A 172 4.01 -22.07 5.08
N TYR A 173 4.19 -21.63 6.32
CA TYR A 173 3.12 -21.32 7.26
C TYR A 173 3.37 -19.98 7.97
N ALA A 174 2.30 -19.24 8.25
CA ALA A 174 2.35 -18.09 9.15
C ALA A 174 1.07 -18.03 10.02
N PRO A 175 1.18 -17.69 11.32
CA PRO A 175 0.01 -17.55 12.18
C PRO A 175 -0.75 -16.26 11.90
N GLN A 176 -2.05 -16.27 12.18
CA GLN A 176 -2.84 -15.04 12.28
C GLN A 176 -2.53 -14.38 13.63
N ALA A 177 -1.85 -13.24 13.62
CA ALA A 177 -1.63 -12.47 14.83
C ALA A 177 -2.86 -11.62 15.21
N ALA A 178 -3.11 -11.48 16.50
CA ALA A 178 -4.06 -10.50 17.04
C ALA A 178 -3.45 -9.10 17.10
N LEU A 179 -2.12 -9.05 17.24
CA LEU A 179 -1.31 -7.85 17.33
C LEU A 179 0.07 -8.12 16.76
N THR A 180 0.59 -7.18 15.97
CA THR A 180 1.99 -7.17 15.53
C THR A 180 2.63 -5.86 15.96
N VAL A 181 3.82 -5.92 16.54
CA VAL A 181 4.60 -4.73 16.91
C VAL A 181 5.89 -4.73 16.09
N SER A 182 5.98 -3.81 15.14
CA SER A 182 7.17 -3.60 14.32
C SER A 182 7.93 -2.36 14.76
N PHE A 183 9.16 -2.21 14.32
CA PHE A 183 10.13 -1.27 14.86
C PHE A 183 10.66 -0.32 13.80
N PHE A 184 10.88 0.94 14.19
CA PHE A 184 11.49 2.02 13.42
C PHE A 184 10.72 2.36 12.14
N ARG A 185 10.68 1.45 11.15
CA ARG A 185 9.91 1.57 9.88
C ARG A 185 9.20 0.26 9.57
N LEU A 186 8.04 0.37 8.96
CA LEU A 186 7.35 -0.81 8.45
C LEU A 186 8.14 -1.42 7.27
N LYS A 187 7.92 -2.70 7.04
CA LYS A 187 8.39 -3.40 5.85
C LYS A 187 7.25 -3.45 4.83
N PRO A 188 7.52 -3.54 3.53
CA PRO A 188 6.47 -3.69 2.51
C PRO A 188 5.46 -4.78 2.85
N GLY A 189 5.92 -5.92 3.39
CA GLY A 189 5.08 -7.06 3.77
C GLY A 189 4.02 -6.77 4.84
N HIS A 190 4.16 -5.70 5.63
CA HIS A 190 3.11 -5.25 6.54
C HIS A 190 1.90 -4.63 5.83
N LEU A 191 2.07 -4.14 4.61
CA LEU A 191 1.04 -3.48 3.81
C LEU A 191 0.54 -4.34 2.66
N LEU A 192 1.32 -5.35 2.24
CA LEU A 192 1.01 -6.27 1.15
C LEU A 192 0.25 -7.50 1.67
N LEU A 193 -0.66 -8.01 0.86
CA LEU A 193 -1.41 -9.23 1.17
C LEU A 193 -0.60 -10.49 0.81
N PRO A 194 -0.75 -11.55 1.61
CA PRO A 194 -1.60 -11.73 2.80
C PRO A 194 -1.01 -11.19 4.10
N GLY A 195 0.27 -10.77 4.12
CA GLY A 195 0.99 -10.33 5.32
C GLY A 195 0.23 -9.26 6.11
N ARG A 196 -0.36 -8.25 5.44
CA ARG A 196 -1.18 -7.22 6.08
C ARG A 196 -2.30 -7.80 6.94
N VAL A 197 -3.02 -8.79 6.44
CA VAL A 197 -4.12 -9.43 7.18
C VAL A 197 -3.57 -10.24 8.34
N LEU A 198 -2.48 -10.97 8.12
CA LEU A 198 -1.87 -11.83 9.13
C LEU A 198 -1.27 -11.03 10.30
N CYS A 199 -0.88 -9.79 10.10
CA CYS A 199 -0.36 -8.90 11.15
C CYS A 199 -1.43 -8.52 12.20
N GLY A 200 -2.72 -8.62 11.89
CA GLY A 200 -3.78 -8.14 12.79
C GLY A 200 -3.66 -6.64 13.06
N VAL A 201 -3.79 -6.24 14.33
CA VAL A 201 -3.55 -4.82 14.70
C VAL A 201 -2.07 -4.53 14.62
N LEU A 202 -1.67 -3.61 13.73
CA LEU A 202 -0.27 -3.25 13.51
C LEU A 202 0.11 -2.02 14.34
N VAL A 203 1.21 -2.13 15.10
CA VAL A 203 1.82 -1.04 15.88
C VAL A 203 3.24 -0.82 15.39
N LEU A 204 3.56 0.41 14.97
CA LEU A 204 4.92 0.83 14.68
C LEU A 204 5.50 1.54 15.90
N ALA A 205 6.54 0.95 16.49
CA ALA A 205 7.18 1.47 17.68
C ALA A 205 8.50 2.19 17.36
N ASP A 206 8.70 3.32 18.02
CA ASP A 206 10.01 3.95 18.08
C ASP A 206 10.89 3.18 19.07
N ILE A 207 12.08 2.80 18.60
CA ILE A 207 13.10 2.09 19.38
C ILE A 207 14.35 2.94 19.67
N GLY A 208 14.30 4.22 19.31
CA GLY A 208 15.42 5.16 19.50
C GLY A 208 16.48 5.11 18.40
N LEU A 209 16.16 4.51 17.25
CA LEU A 209 17.04 4.57 16.05
C LEU A 209 16.83 5.94 15.37
N PRO A 210 17.88 6.79 15.24
CA PRO A 210 17.72 8.12 14.67
C PRO A 210 17.34 8.08 13.18
N ASP A 211 16.45 8.98 12.73
CA ASP A 211 16.05 9.10 11.31
C ASP A 211 17.24 9.44 10.38
N ALA A 212 18.30 10.00 10.91
CA ALA A 212 19.55 10.22 10.17
C ALA A 212 20.12 8.94 9.53
N VAL A 213 19.78 7.76 10.05
CA VAL A 213 20.15 6.46 9.47
C VAL A 213 19.57 6.30 8.07
N LEU A 214 18.35 6.79 7.81
CA LEU A 214 17.67 6.67 6.52
C LEU A 214 18.50 7.26 5.37
N ALA A 215 19.20 8.36 5.59
CA ALA A 215 20.07 8.96 4.58
C ALA A 215 21.24 8.05 4.17
N ARG A 216 21.70 7.19 5.09
CA ARG A 216 22.81 6.24 4.89
C ARG A 216 22.37 4.89 4.37
N VAL A 217 21.18 4.45 4.78
CA VAL A 217 20.60 3.15 4.35
C VAL A 217 20.05 3.21 2.94
N ARG A 218 19.68 4.39 2.47
CA ARG A 218 18.97 4.60 1.21
C ARG A 218 19.64 3.93 0.03
N VAL A 219 19.17 2.73 -0.24
CA VAL A 219 19.28 2.12 -1.55
C VAL A 219 18.15 2.73 -2.40
N ARG A 220 18.49 3.34 -3.50
CA ARG A 220 17.48 3.73 -4.50
C ARG A 220 17.17 2.51 -5.38
N PRO A 221 15.91 2.31 -5.78
CA PRO A 221 14.72 3.16 -5.59
C PRO A 221 13.99 2.87 -4.27
N ARG A 222 13.35 3.89 -3.69
CA ARG A 222 12.67 3.86 -2.39
C ARG A 222 11.26 3.27 -2.47
N CYS A 223 10.83 2.64 -1.37
CA CYS A 223 9.45 2.20 -1.16
C CYS A 223 8.79 3.00 -0.03
N PHE A 224 7.49 3.30 -0.19
CA PHE A 224 6.74 4.12 0.76
C PHE A 224 5.36 3.52 1.07
N ALA A 225 4.84 3.75 2.27
CA ALA A 225 3.41 3.74 2.50
C ALA A 225 2.80 4.97 1.80
N ASN A 226 1.70 4.80 1.07
CA ASN A 226 1.03 5.93 0.43
C ASN A 226 0.32 6.79 1.48
N LEU A 227 0.98 7.88 1.85
CA LEU A 227 0.51 8.83 2.86
C LEU A 227 0.50 10.25 2.28
N PRO A 228 -0.27 11.19 2.87
CA PRO A 228 -0.38 12.58 2.40
C PRO A 228 0.95 13.32 2.26
N GLU A 229 1.97 12.95 3.03
CA GLU A 229 3.30 13.56 2.96
C GLU A 229 4.06 13.29 1.65
N LEU A 230 3.57 12.38 0.81
CA LEU A 230 4.17 12.08 -0.50
C LEU A 230 3.71 12.99 -1.63
N TRP A 231 2.69 13.80 -1.41
CA TRP A 231 2.06 14.61 -2.43
C TRP A 231 1.40 15.85 -1.82
N THR A 232 1.21 16.87 -2.65
CA THR A 232 0.51 18.10 -2.24
C THR A 232 -0.65 18.33 -3.19
N LEU A 233 -1.86 18.47 -2.63
CA LEU A 233 -3.04 18.78 -3.44
C LEU A 233 -2.94 20.19 -4.02
N PRO A 234 -3.36 20.39 -5.29
CA PRO A 234 -3.42 21.70 -5.91
C PRO A 234 -4.36 22.61 -5.13
N GLN A 235 -3.88 23.79 -4.77
CA GLN A 235 -4.73 24.80 -4.15
C GLN A 235 -5.26 25.76 -5.22
N PRO A 236 -6.57 26.07 -5.24
CA PRO A 236 -7.12 27.09 -6.11
C PRO A 236 -6.47 28.45 -5.82
N ARG A 237 -6.11 29.18 -6.88
CA ARG A 237 -5.59 30.54 -6.76
C ARG A 237 -6.74 31.55 -6.77
N ASP A 238 -6.62 32.65 -6.03
CA ASP A 238 -7.63 33.69 -5.99
C ASP A 238 -7.85 34.35 -7.36
N ASP A 239 -6.79 34.45 -8.19
CA ASP A 239 -6.80 34.95 -9.57
C ASP A 239 -7.10 33.86 -10.61
N GLY A 240 -7.43 32.64 -10.14
CA GLY A 240 -7.64 31.47 -10.99
C GLY A 240 -8.93 31.54 -11.82
N HIS A 241 -8.92 30.86 -12.95
CA HIS A 241 -10.08 30.69 -13.82
C HIS A 241 -10.19 29.23 -14.29
N LYS A 242 -11.31 28.85 -14.94
CA LYS A 242 -11.55 27.46 -15.36
C LYS A 242 -10.41 26.85 -16.18
N TYR A 243 -9.71 27.61 -17.00
CA TYR A 243 -8.59 27.10 -17.80
C TYR A 243 -7.31 26.91 -16.97
N SER A 244 -7.08 27.67 -15.90
CA SER A 244 -5.93 27.48 -15.02
C SER A 244 -6.03 26.20 -14.17
N ARG A 245 -7.25 25.66 -14.02
CA ARG A 245 -7.52 24.37 -13.37
C ARG A 245 -7.55 23.21 -14.38
N GLY A 246 -7.16 23.47 -15.63
CA GLY A 246 -7.00 22.48 -16.68
C GLY A 246 -8.28 21.93 -17.29
N HIS A 247 -8.09 21.14 -18.35
CA HIS A 247 -9.17 20.51 -19.10
C HIS A 247 -8.91 19.01 -19.24
N VAL A 248 -9.85 18.21 -18.74
CA VAL A 248 -9.88 16.75 -18.92
C VAL A 248 -10.81 16.42 -20.08
N THR A 249 -10.35 15.59 -21.02
CA THR A 249 -11.19 14.99 -22.04
C THR A 249 -11.25 13.47 -21.85
N VAL A 250 -12.45 12.94 -21.66
CA VAL A 250 -12.71 11.50 -21.54
C VAL A 250 -13.20 10.99 -22.89
N LEU A 251 -12.59 9.97 -23.43
CA LEU A 251 -13.09 9.28 -24.62
C LEU A 251 -14.29 8.40 -24.23
N GLY A 252 -15.43 8.66 -24.85
CA GLY A 252 -16.69 7.95 -24.57
C GLY A 252 -17.03 6.96 -25.67
N GLY A 253 -17.31 5.72 -25.29
CA GLY A 253 -17.75 4.66 -26.21
C GLY A 253 -19.29 4.57 -26.32
N ALA A 254 -19.76 3.68 -27.23
CA ALA A 254 -21.16 3.54 -27.55
C ALA A 254 -21.93 2.62 -26.60
N VAL A 255 -21.28 1.62 -25.99
CA VAL A 255 -21.93 0.53 -25.27
C VAL A 255 -21.92 0.77 -23.76
N MET A 256 -20.76 0.94 -23.15
CA MET A 256 -20.61 1.13 -21.70
C MET A 256 -20.52 2.59 -21.32
N THR A 257 -21.53 3.38 -21.66
CA THR A 257 -21.53 4.83 -21.46
C THR A 257 -21.41 5.26 -19.99
N GLY A 258 -21.79 4.40 -19.04
CA GLY A 258 -21.69 4.65 -17.61
C GLY A 258 -20.25 4.86 -17.14
N ALA A 259 -19.29 4.08 -17.67
CA ALA A 259 -17.87 4.17 -17.30
C ALA A 259 -17.29 5.55 -17.59
N ALA A 260 -17.44 6.04 -18.82
CA ALA A 260 -16.96 7.39 -19.20
C ALA A 260 -17.67 8.51 -18.42
N ARG A 261 -18.94 8.32 -18.05
CA ARG A 261 -19.71 9.28 -17.22
C ARG A 261 -19.17 9.34 -15.78
N LEU A 262 -18.92 8.18 -15.15
CA LEU A 262 -18.31 8.12 -13.83
C LEU A 262 -16.91 8.75 -13.82
N THR A 263 -16.10 8.42 -14.82
CA THR A 263 -14.77 9.00 -15.01
C THR A 263 -14.83 10.53 -15.13
N ALA A 264 -15.73 11.05 -15.96
CA ALA A 264 -15.86 12.49 -16.18
C ALA A 264 -16.34 13.21 -14.91
N GLU A 265 -17.32 12.65 -14.20
CA GLU A 265 -17.82 13.25 -12.96
C GLU A 265 -16.74 13.21 -11.85
N ALA A 266 -15.98 12.12 -11.74
CA ALA A 266 -14.86 12.04 -10.80
C ALA A 266 -13.79 13.11 -11.09
N ALA A 267 -13.45 13.34 -12.37
CA ALA A 267 -12.50 14.39 -12.76
C ALA A 267 -13.01 15.80 -12.38
N ARG A 268 -14.31 16.04 -12.50
CA ARG A 268 -14.96 17.30 -12.04
C ARG A 268 -14.84 17.46 -10.53
N ARG A 269 -15.18 16.40 -9.78
CA ARG A 269 -15.08 16.37 -8.31
C ARG A 269 -13.65 16.56 -7.81
N ALA A 270 -12.66 16.03 -8.57
CA ALA A 270 -11.24 16.24 -8.28
C ALA A 270 -10.77 17.69 -8.47
N GLY A 271 -11.58 18.54 -9.09
CA GLY A 271 -11.29 19.96 -9.23
C GLY A 271 -10.83 20.41 -10.61
N ALA A 272 -10.88 19.56 -11.66
CA ALA A 272 -10.63 20.01 -13.02
C ALA A 272 -11.56 21.17 -13.42
N GLY A 273 -11.00 22.21 -14.04
CA GLY A 273 -11.77 23.41 -14.38
C GLY A 273 -12.74 23.20 -15.53
N LEU A 274 -12.41 22.30 -16.45
CA LEU A 274 -13.25 21.87 -17.56
C LEU A 274 -13.16 20.35 -17.71
N VAL A 275 -14.30 19.72 -17.95
CA VAL A 275 -14.35 18.29 -18.30
C VAL A 275 -15.27 18.10 -19.48
N SER A 276 -14.80 17.37 -20.48
CA SER A 276 -15.60 17.00 -21.65
C SER A 276 -15.56 15.49 -21.88
N ILE A 277 -16.67 14.97 -22.38
CA ILE A 277 -16.71 13.64 -23.00
C ILE A 277 -16.66 13.84 -24.51
N ALA A 278 -15.64 13.26 -25.15
CA ALA A 278 -15.57 13.13 -26.60
C ALA A 278 -16.27 11.82 -26.98
N ALA A 279 -17.52 11.93 -27.37
CA ALA A 279 -18.37 10.81 -27.72
C ALA A 279 -18.26 10.56 -29.23
N THR A 280 -17.71 9.44 -29.62
CA THR A 280 -17.68 9.06 -31.05
C THR A 280 -19.08 8.70 -31.56
N GLU A 281 -19.91 8.18 -30.66
CA GLU A 281 -21.29 7.80 -30.89
C GLU A 281 -22.12 8.10 -29.62
N ARG A 282 -23.46 8.05 -29.72
CA ARG A 282 -24.36 8.17 -28.57
C ARG A 282 -24.17 9.45 -27.74
N GLY A 283 -23.86 10.58 -28.41
CA GLY A 283 -23.76 11.87 -27.75
C GLY A 283 -25.02 12.30 -26.99
N ASP A 284 -26.19 11.82 -27.45
CA ASP A 284 -27.49 12.00 -26.80
C ASP A 284 -27.51 11.47 -25.36
N VAL A 285 -26.99 10.24 -25.15
CA VAL A 285 -26.93 9.59 -23.82
C VAL A 285 -26.01 10.38 -22.88
N TYR A 286 -24.87 10.87 -23.38
CA TYR A 286 -23.94 11.65 -22.59
C TYR A 286 -24.50 13.04 -22.22
N ARG A 287 -25.24 13.68 -23.14
CA ARG A 287 -25.92 14.98 -22.88
C ARG A 287 -27.05 14.89 -21.87
N ALA A 288 -27.62 13.71 -21.64
CA ALA A 288 -28.59 13.47 -20.58
C ALA A 288 -27.95 13.50 -19.16
N GLY A 289 -26.62 13.64 -19.07
CA GLY A 289 -25.88 13.75 -17.81
C GLY A 289 -25.97 15.13 -17.15
N PRO A 290 -25.14 15.38 -16.12
CA PRO A 290 -25.12 16.69 -15.44
C PRO A 290 -24.84 17.84 -16.41
N PRO A 291 -25.58 18.98 -16.34
CA PRO A 291 -25.47 20.07 -17.32
C PRO A 291 -24.10 20.77 -17.35
N GLY A 292 -23.28 20.62 -16.30
CA GLY A 292 -21.92 21.17 -16.26
C GLY A 292 -20.88 20.28 -16.98
N LEU A 293 -21.29 19.13 -17.54
CA LEU A 293 -20.42 18.25 -18.31
C LEU A 293 -20.54 18.59 -19.80
N LEU A 294 -19.41 18.90 -20.43
CA LEU A 294 -19.38 19.19 -21.86
C LEU A 294 -19.38 17.88 -22.67
N VAL A 295 -20.16 17.84 -23.74
CA VAL A 295 -20.19 16.69 -24.66
C VAL A 295 -19.89 17.19 -26.08
N THR A 296 -18.97 16.53 -26.77
CA THR A 296 -18.58 16.83 -28.15
C THR A 296 -18.54 15.55 -28.98
N GLU A 297 -18.98 15.65 -30.23
CA GLU A 297 -18.87 14.58 -31.26
C GLU A 297 -17.88 14.98 -32.35
N ALA A 298 -17.06 16.01 -32.09
CA ALA A 298 -16.03 16.43 -33.04
C ALA A 298 -15.00 15.31 -33.25
N PRO A 299 -14.45 15.17 -34.48
CA PRO A 299 -13.40 14.22 -34.78
C PRO A 299 -12.18 14.41 -33.88
N LEU A 300 -11.47 13.30 -33.56
CA LEU A 300 -10.33 13.31 -32.65
C LEU A 300 -9.25 14.32 -33.06
N ASP A 301 -8.95 14.45 -34.37
CA ASP A 301 -7.96 15.42 -34.87
C ASP A 301 -8.35 16.87 -34.56
N THR A 302 -9.64 17.20 -34.70
CA THR A 302 -10.16 18.52 -34.31
C THR A 302 -9.96 18.78 -32.82
N LEU A 303 -10.20 17.78 -31.98
CA LEU A 303 -10.03 17.91 -30.53
C LEU A 303 -8.56 17.98 -30.13
N LEU A 304 -7.68 17.28 -30.85
CA LEU A 304 -6.23 17.33 -30.64
C LEU A 304 -5.62 18.67 -31.08
N ALA A 305 -6.22 19.38 -32.03
CA ALA A 305 -5.77 20.71 -32.41
C ALA A 305 -5.98 21.76 -31.29
N ASP A 306 -6.89 21.53 -30.34
CA ASP A 306 -7.08 22.39 -29.17
C ASP A 306 -6.02 22.11 -28.10
N ALA A 307 -5.00 22.96 -28.02
CA ALA A 307 -3.90 22.83 -27.06
C ALA A 307 -4.34 22.87 -25.57
N ARG A 308 -5.54 23.36 -25.27
CA ARG A 308 -6.07 23.39 -23.91
C ARG A 308 -6.47 22.00 -23.39
N ARG A 309 -6.75 21.04 -24.28
CA ARG A 309 -7.10 19.64 -23.97
C ARG A 309 -5.84 18.82 -23.68
N GLN A 310 -5.18 19.10 -22.57
CA GLN A 310 -3.87 18.48 -22.27
C GLN A 310 -3.99 17.11 -21.62
N VAL A 311 -5.04 16.88 -20.81
CA VAL A 311 -5.23 15.60 -20.09
C VAL A 311 -6.38 14.82 -20.70
N TRP A 312 -6.11 13.54 -20.97
CA TRP A 312 -7.06 12.62 -21.58
C TRP A 312 -7.22 11.35 -20.76
N VAL A 313 -8.43 10.80 -20.75
CA VAL A 313 -8.67 9.45 -20.27
C VAL A 313 -9.11 8.59 -21.43
N CYS A 314 -8.36 7.49 -21.64
CA CYS A 314 -8.60 6.54 -22.70
C CYS A 314 -8.87 5.16 -22.09
N GLY A 315 -9.97 4.57 -22.44
CA GLY A 315 -10.29 3.18 -22.12
C GLY A 315 -11.60 2.93 -21.41
N PRO A 316 -11.99 3.63 -20.32
CA PRO A 316 -13.23 3.35 -19.62
C PRO A 316 -14.47 3.30 -20.54
N GLY A 317 -14.95 2.10 -20.82
CA GLY A 317 -16.11 1.84 -21.69
C GLY A 317 -15.98 2.28 -23.14
N LEU A 318 -14.75 2.50 -23.62
CA LEU A 318 -14.49 3.00 -24.99
C LEU A 318 -14.63 1.91 -26.06
N GLY A 319 -14.29 0.69 -25.70
CA GLY A 319 -14.11 -0.43 -26.61
C GLY A 319 -12.64 -0.54 -27.09
N PRO A 320 -12.12 -1.79 -27.21
CA PRO A 320 -10.70 -2.02 -27.49
C PRO A 320 -10.26 -1.52 -28.87
N ASP A 321 -11.13 -1.57 -29.89
CA ASP A 321 -10.77 -1.12 -31.24
C ASP A 321 -10.66 0.41 -31.31
N ALA A 322 -11.59 1.14 -30.71
CA ALA A 322 -11.52 2.59 -30.60
C ALA A 322 -10.32 3.04 -29.76
N ALA A 323 -9.99 2.30 -28.71
CA ALA A 323 -8.80 2.56 -27.89
C ALA A 323 -7.50 2.32 -28.68
N ARG A 324 -7.46 1.29 -29.54
CA ARG A 324 -6.30 0.96 -30.41
C ARG A 324 -6.04 2.06 -31.44
N ASP A 325 -7.08 2.71 -31.96
CA ASP A 325 -6.94 3.86 -32.86
C ASP A 325 -6.52 5.12 -32.08
N ALA A 326 -7.22 5.44 -30.98
CA ALA A 326 -7.09 6.73 -30.31
C ALA A 326 -5.79 6.88 -29.52
N LEU A 327 -5.38 5.86 -28.74
CA LEU A 327 -4.27 6.00 -27.80
C LEU A 327 -2.93 6.39 -28.46
N PRO A 328 -2.50 5.78 -29.58
CA PRO A 328 -1.25 6.20 -30.24
C PRO A 328 -1.30 7.66 -30.74
N ARG A 329 -2.46 8.13 -31.18
CA ARG A 329 -2.65 9.51 -31.65
C ARG A 329 -2.56 10.50 -30.49
N LEU A 330 -3.13 10.17 -29.34
CA LEU A 330 -3.01 10.98 -28.11
C LEU A 330 -1.54 11.09 -27.67
N LEU A 331 -0.83 9.96 -27.64
CA LEU A 331 0.58 9.91 -27.23
C LEU A 331 1.48 10.67 -28.23
N ALA A 332 1.28 10.49 -29.52
CA ALA A 332 2.00 11.21 -30.55
C ALA A 332 1.78 12.73 -30.51
N ALA A 333 0.58 13.17 -30.07
CA ALA A 333 0.26 14.57 -29.84
C ALA A 333 0.80 15.11 -28.49
N GLY A 334 1.58 14.33 -27.74
CA GLY A 334 2.17 14.73 -26.46
C GLY A 334 1.14 14.97 -25.34
N ARG A 335 -0.02 14.30 -25.41
CA ARG A 335 -1.06 14.45 -24.38
C ARG A 335 -0.75 13.62 -23.14
N ARG A 336 -1.06 14.17 -21.95
CA ARG A 336 -1.00 13.41 -20.72
C ARG A 336 -2.20 12.46 -20.65
N VAL A 337 -1.95 11.16 -20.75
CA VAL A 337 -3.01 10.15 -20.86
C VAL A 337 -3.05 9.27 -19.60
N VAL A 338 -4.26 9.16 -19.00
CA VAL A 338 -4.59 8.06 -18.09
C VAL A 338 -5.20 6.95 -18.94
N ALA A 339 -4.52 5.79 -19.00
CA ALA A 339 -5.00 4.62 -19.74
C ALA A 339 -5.46 3.53 -18.79
N ASP A 340 -6.72 3.09 -18.94
CA ASP A 340 -7.37 2.06 -18.13
C ASP A 340 -8.21 1.12 -19.00
N ALA A 341 -8.64 0.03 -18.47
CA ALA A 341 -9.65 -0.87 -19.04
C ALA A 341 -9.38 -1.24 -20.50
N ASP A 342 -10.24 -0.80 -21.44
CA ASP A 342 -10.14 -1.15 -22.85
C ASP A 342 -8.83 -0.67 -23.52
N ALA A 343 -8.24 0.43 -23.04
CA ALA A 343 -6.94 0.87 -23.53
C ALA A 343 -5.82 -0.12 -23.17
N LEU A 344 -5.87 -0.73 -21.99
CA LEU A 344 -4.93 -1.77 -21.59
C LEU A 344 -5.20 -3.08 -22.34
N THR A 345 -6.47 -3.43 -22.50
CA THR A 345 -6.90 -4.62 -23.24
C THR A 345 -6.51 -4.55 -24.73
N ALA A 346 -6.62 -3.37 -25.34
CA ALA A 346 -6.25 -3.15 -26.74
C ALA A 346 -4.77 -3.43 -27.03
N PHE A 347 -3.91 -3.26 -26.03
CA PHE A 347 -2.46 -3.45 -26.13
C PHE A 347 -1.94 -4.63 -25.30
N ALA A 348 -2.78 -5.67 -25.12
CA ALA A 348 -2.36 -6.93 -24.51
C ALA A 348 -1.09 -7.46 -25.21
N SER A 349 -0.10 -7.88 -24.41
CA SER A 349 1.23 -8.34 -24.88
C SER A 349 2.05 -7.31 -25.69
N ALA A 350 1.62 -6.04 -25.72
CA ALA A 350 2.31 -4.96 -26.44
C ALA A 350 2.60 -3.74 -25.52
N PRO A 351 3.28 -3.93 -24.36
CA PRO A 351 3.47 -2.86 -23.38
C PRO A 351 4.24 -1.65 -23.91
N ASP A 352 5.09 -1.82 -24.95
CA ASP A 352 5.83 -0.71 -25.52
C ASP A 352 4.94 0.29 -26.28
N ALA A 353 3.75 -0.12 -26.70
CA ALA A 353 2.74 0.76 -27.29
C ALA A 353 2.09 1.71 -26.27
N LEU A 354 2.25 1.44 -24.97
CA LEU A 354 1.78 2.29 -23.88
C LEU A 354 2.82 3.33 -23.44
N ARG A 355 3.99 3.34 -24.08
CA ARG A 355 5.10 4.25 -23.77
C ARG A 355 4.69 5.71 -23.98
N GLY A 356 4.90 6.54 -22.97
CA GLY A 356 4.55 7.95 -22.98
C GLY A 356 3.18 8.28 -22.37
N ALA A 357 2.40 7.27 -21.94
CA ALA A 357 1.26 7.53 -21.08
C ALA A 357 1.71 8.13 -19.74
N ALA A 358 0.88 8.99 -19.15
CA ALA A 358 1.16 9.56 -17.83
C ALA A 358 0.96 8.51 -16.72
N VAL A 359 -0.20 7.85 -16.74
CA VAL A 359 -0.57 6.83 -15.74
C VAL A 359 -1.29 5.66 -16.41
N LEU A 360 -0.88 4.45 -16.08
CA LEU A 360 -1.56 3.20 -16.41
C LEU A 360 -2.18 2.64 -15.13
N THR A 361 -3.47 2.23 -15.18
CA THR A 361 -4.18 1.77 -14.01
C THR A 361 -4.69 0.32 -14.13
N PRO A 362 -3.83 -0.68 -14.42
CA PRO A 362 -4.26 -2.06 -14.57
C PRO A 362 -4.74 -2.67 -13.24
N HIS A 363 -5.80 -3.46 -13.29
CA HIS A 363 -6.04 -4.49 -12.28
C HIS A 363 -5.16 -5.72 -12.57
N ALA A 364 -5.10 -6.70 -11.65
CA ALA A 364 -4.19 -7.85 -11.80
C ALA A 364 -4.34 -8.57 -13.15
N GLY A 365 -5.58 -8.80 -13.61
CA GLY A 365 -5.82 -9.48 -14.89
C GLY A 365 -5.40 -8.65 -16.13
N GLU A 366 -5.55 -7.33 -16.09
CA GLU A 366 -5.05 -6.42 -17.12
C GLU A 366 -3.53 -6.39 -17.11
N PHE A 367 -2.93 -6.31 -15.91
CA PHE A 367 -1.49 -6.34 -15.75
C PHE A 367 -0.90 -7.61 -16.37
N SER A 368 -1.46 -8.78 -16.04
CA SER A 368 -1.00 -10.08 -16.58
C SER A 368 -1.09 -10.13 -18.11
N ARG A 369 -2.16 -9.61 -18.69
CA ARG A 369 -2.32 -9.58 -20.15
C ARG A 369 -1.31 -8.66 -20.86
N VAL A 370 -0.93 -7.54 -20.23
CA VAL A 370 -0.02 -6.55 -20.83
C VAL A 370 1.44 -6.89 -20.55
N PHE A 371 1.77 -7.20 -19.29
CA PHE A 371 3.15 -7.29 -18.81
C PHE A 371 3.59 -8.71 -18.45
N GLY A 372 2.68 -9.68 -18.44
CA GLY A 372 2.88 -11.02 -17.88
C GLY A 372 2.54 -11.09 -16.39
N GLU A 373 2.51 -12.29 -15.83
CA GLU A 373 2.16 -12.53 -14.43
C GLU A 373 3.12 -11.77 -13.49
N PRO A 374 2.60 -11.04 -12.49
CA PRO A 374 3.45 -10.26 -11.59
C PRO A 374 4.30 -11.12 -10.63
N GLY A 375 4.00 -12.41 -10.51
CA GLY A 375 4.70 -13.32 -9.61
C GLY A 375 4.49 -12.96 -8.13
N VAL A 376 5.39 -13.46 -7.29
CA VAL A 376 5.32 -13.25 -5.84
C VAL A 376 5.76 -11.84 -5.43
N ASP A 377 6.69 -11.23 -6.17
CA ASP A 377 7.16 -9.86 -5.93
C ASP A 377 6.44 -8.88 -6.86
N ARG A 378 5.21 -8.51 -6.45
CA ARG A 378 4.38 -7.56 -7.19
C ARG A 378 4.95 -6.15 -7.22
N VAL A 379 5.77 -5.78 -6.23
CA VAL A 379 6.46 -4.49 -6.19
C VAL A 379 7.51 -4.41 -7.29
N ALA A 380 8.34 -5.44 -7.42
CA ALA A 380 9.33 -5.52 -8.50
C ALA A 380 8.67 -5.58 -9.88
N ALA A 381 7.57 -6.33 -10.02
CA ALA A 381 6.82 -6.41 -11.29
C ALA A 381 6.26 -5.05 -11.72
N ALA A 382 5.59 -4.33 -10.81
CA ALA A 382 5.05 -2.99 -11.08
C ALA A 382 6.17 -1.99 -11.42
N ARG A 383 7.30 -2.06 -10.72
CA ARG A 383 8.48 -1.23 -10.98
C ARG A 383 9.06 -1.49 -12.38
N THR A 384 9.19 -2.76 -12.75
CA THR A 384 9.67 -3.15 -14.08
C THR A 384 8.75 -2.63 -15.19
N ALA A 385 7.43 -2.76 -15.00
CA ALA A 385 6.43 -2.24 -15.93
C ALA A 385 6.51 -0.72 -16.08
N ALA A 386 6.68 0.02 -14.98
CA ALA A 386 6.83 1.48 -15.00
C ALA A 386 8.10 1.93 -15.73
N VAL A 387 9.24 1.29 -15.46
CA VAL A 387 10.51 1.57 -16.17
C VAL A 387 10.37 1.28 -17.67
N ARG A 388 9.73 0.16 -18.04
CA ARG A 388 9.55 -0.24 -19.43
C ARG A 388 8.70 0.74 -20.22
N THR A 389 7.60 1.20 -19.64
CA THR A 389 6.65 2.09 -20.32
C THR A 389 7.00 3.57 -20.18
N GLY A 390 7.86 3.93 -19.24
CA GLY A 390 8.10 5.32 -18.86
C GLY A 390 6.88 6.01 -18.23
N ALA A 391 5.83 5.23 -17.89
CA ALA A 391 4.59 5.68 -17.26
C ALA A 391 4.56 5.33 -15.78
N VAL A 392 3.77 6.05 -15.01
CA VAL A 392 3.39 5.58 -13.67
C VAL A 392 2.46 4.39 -13.82
N VAL A 393 2.77 3.28 -13.17
CA VAL A 393 1.92 2.07 -13.14
C VAL A 393 1.27 1.92 -11.78
N LEU A 394 -0.06 2.05 -11.76
CA LEU A 394 -0.90 1.83 -10.59
C LEU A 394 -1.55 0.45 -10.73
N LEU A 395 -0.93 -0.57 -10.15
CA LEU A 395 -1.46 -1.93 -10.10
C LEU A 395 -2.57 -2.00 -9.05
N LYS A 396 -3.81 -2.00 -9.52
CA LYS A 396 -5.02 -2.00 -8.67
C LYS A 396 -5.14 -3.31 -7.88
N GLY A 397 -5.45 -3.17 -6.59
CA GLY A 397 -5.71 -4.29 -5.69
C GLY A 397 -6.11 -3.79 -4.30
N PRO A 398 -6.43 -4.69 -3.37
CA PRO A 398 -6.67 -4.31 -1.98
C PRO A 398 -5.45 -3.64 -1.32
N ASP A 399 -4.27 -3.91 -1.86
CA ASP A 399 -2.96 -3.36 -1.53
C ASP A 399 -2.35 -2.75 -2.80
N THR A 400 -3.01 -1.74 -3.35
CA THR A 400 -2.63 -1.09 -4.60
C THR A 400 -1.17 -0.61 -4.56
N ILE A 401 -0.41 -0.97 -5.62
CA ILE A 401 1.00 -0.62 -5.77
C ILE A 401 1.13 0.46 -6.87
N ILE A 402 1.80 1.56 -6.55
CA ILE A 402 1.99 2.70 -7.46
C ILE A 402 3.49 2.84 -7.71
N ALA A 403 3.93 2.47 -8.90
CA ALA A 403 5.34 2.50 -9.30
C ALA A 403 5.61 3.64 -10.28
N ALA A 404 6.65 4.42 -10.03
CA ALA A 404 7.13 5.47 -10.92
C ALA A 404 8.25 4.97 -11.84
N PRO A 405 8.47 5.59 -13.01
CA PRO A 405 9.56 5.24 -13.92
C PRO A 405 10.95 5.42 -13.32
N ASP A 406 11.12 6.31 -12.33
CA ASP A 406 12.36 6.49 -11.57
C ASP A 406 12.60 5.39 -10.51
N GLY A 407 11.70 4.41 -10.43
CA GLY A 407 11.76 3.26 -9.55
C GLY A 407 11.17 3.47 -8.15
N ARG A 408 10.71 4.68 -7.78
CA ARG A 408 9.94 4.87 -6.53
C ARG A 408 8.66 4.06 -6.57
N VAL A 409 8.26 3.55 -5.40
CA VAL A 409 7.00 2.80 -5.24
C VAL A 409 6.27 3.29 -4.01
N ALA A 410 4.95 3.44 -4.08
CA ALA A 410 4.07 3.60 -2.94
C ALA A 410 3.09 2.43 -2.84
N ILE A 411 2.81 1.97 -1.62
CA ILE A 411 1.82 0.93 -1.34
C ILE A 411 0.63 1.59 -0.64
N ASN A 412 -0.54 1.53 -1.27
CA ASN A 412 -1.77 2.11 -0.74
C ASN A 412 -2.58 1.08 0.03
N ALA A 413 -2.66 1.25 1.34
CA ALA A 413 -3.42 0.40 2.25
C ALA A 413 -4.68 1.09 2.81
N SER A 414 -5.07 2.26 2.28
CA SER A 414 -6.22 3.05 2.76
C SER A 414 -7.58 2.59 2.22
N ALA A 415 -7.60 1.67 1.25
CA ALA A 415 -8.84 1.23 0.61
C ALA A 415 -9.55 0.14 1.41
N PRO A 416 -10.85 0.32 1.73
CA PRO A 416 -11.65 -0.69 2.42
C PRO A 416 -12.12 -1.79 1.45
N PRO A 417 -12.49 -2.98 1.96
CA PRO A 417 -12.91 -4.10 1.12
C PRO A 417 -14.16 -3.83 0.26
N TRP A 418 -15.08 -3.00 0.73
CA TRP A 418 -16.31 -2.66 -0.01
C TRP A 418 -16.09 -1.73 -1.21
N LEU A 419 -14.87 -1.20 -1.39
CA LEU A 419 -14.50 -0.50 -2.62
C LEU A 419 -14.41 -1.44 -3.84
N ALA A 420 -14.44 -2.75 -3.64
CA ALA A 420 -14.48 -3.76 -4.70
C ALA A 420 -15.88 -3.82 -5.35
N THR A 421 -16.28 -2.74 -6.01
CA THR A 421 -17.53 -2.59 -6.76
C THR A 421 -17.27 -2.19 -8.21
N ALA A 422 -18.19 -2.55 -9.12
CA ALA A 422 -18.08 -2.16 -10.52
C ALA A 422 -18.11 -0.63 -10.68
N GLY A 423 -17.28 -0.09 -11.57
CA GLY A 423 -17.16 1.34 -11.80
C GLY A 423 -16.18 2.07 -10.87
N ALA A 424 -15.72 1.46 -9.77
CA ALA A 424 -14.75 2.08 -8.87
C ALA A 424 -13.43 2.43 -9.57
N GLY A 425 -12.98 1.60 -10.53
CA GLY A 425 -11.81 1.90 -11.37
C GLY A 425 -12.00 3.14 -12.23
N ASP A 426 -13.21 3.31 -12.81
CA ASP A 426 -13.55 4.46 -13.64
C ASP A 426 -13.49 5.76 -12.83
N VAL A 427 -14.00 5.73 -11.59
CA VAL A 427 -13.90 6.86 -10.65
C VAL A 427 -12.43 7.17 -10.33
N LEU A 428 -11.60 6.15 -10.09
CA LEU A 428 -10.17 6.34 -9.82
C LEU A 428 -9.44 6.98 -11.02
N ALA A 429 -9.69 6.48 -12.24
CA ALA A 429 -9.09 7.04 -13.46
C ALA A 429 -9.46 8.52 -13.65
N GLY A 430 -10.73 8.87 -13.42
CA GLY A 430 -11.22 10.24 -13.46
C GLY A 430 -10.61 11.14 -12.39
N LEU A 431 -10.50 10.64 -11.17
CA LEU A 431 -9.88 11.36 -10.04
C LEU A 431 -8.41 11.69 -10.34
N ILE A 432 -7.64 10.71 -10.82
CA ILE A 432 -6.24 10.92 -11.22
C ILE A 432 -6.15 11.96 -12.35
N ALA A 433 -6.99 11.84 -13.38
CA ALA A 433 -7.00 12.77 -14.50
C ALA A 433 -7.32 14.21 -14.06
N GLY A 434 -8.26 14.38 -13.12
CA GLY A 434 -8.61 15.69 -12.56
C GLY A 434 -7.46 16.33 -11.78
N LEU A 435 -6.67 15.54 -11.05
CA LEU A 435 -5.46 16.01 -10.36
C LEU A 435 -4.35 16.36 -11.35
N LEU A 436 -4.13 15.54 -12.37
CA LEU A 436 -3.20 15.83 -13.46
C LEU A 436 -3.52 17.14 -14.19
N ALA A 437 -4.80 17.40 -14.44
CA ALA A 437 -5.24 18.60 -15.14
C ALA A 437 -4.90 19.89 -14.38
N GLN A 438 -4.88 19.81 -13.06
CA GLN A 438 -4.49 20.91 -12.17
C GLN A 438 -2.96 21.05 -12.00
N GLY A 439 -2.17 20.28 -12.75
CA GLY A 439 -0.72 20.40 -12.80
C GLY A 439 0.04 19.48 -11.83
N MET A 440 -0.62 18.57 -11.13
CA MET A 440 0.11 17.60 -10.30
C MET A 440 1.06 16.75 -11.14
N PRO A 441 2.27 16.43 -10.65
CA PRO A 441 3.15 15.41 -11.25
C PRO A 441 2.46 14.04 -11.31
N ASP A 442 2.80 13.22 -12.31
CA ASP A 442 2.09 11.97 -12.61
C ASP A 442 2.06 11.00 -11.44
N TRP A 443 3.20 10.81 -10.77
CA TRP A 443 3.30 9.90 -9.61
C TRP A 443 2.51 10.42 -8.41
N GLU A 444 2.62 11.71 -8.11
CA GLU A 444 1.89 12.33 -7.02
C GLU A 444 0.37 12.28 -7.25
N ALA A 445 -0.09 12.54 -8.48
CA ALA A 445 -1.50 12.44 -8.84
C ALA A 445 -2.05 11.02 -8.70
N ALA A 446 -1.25 10.00 -9.06
CA ALA A 446 -1.62 8.60 -8.88
C ALA A 446 -1.67 8.22 -7.39
N CYS A 447 -0.71 8.65 -6.57
CA CYS A 447 -0.68 8.42 -5.13
C CYS A 447 -1.86 9.11 -4.43
N ALA A 448 -2.06 10.40 -4.67
CA ALA A 448 -3.19 11.16 -4.11
C ALA A 448 -4.53 10.57 -4.55
N GLY A 449 -4.66 10.24 -5.86
CA GLY A 449 -5.86 9.62 -6.40
C GLY A 449 -6.23 8.31 -5.69
N ALA A 450 -5.27 7.40 -5.53
CA ALA A 450 -5.50 6.13 -4.83
C ALA A 450 -5.84 6.33 -3.35
N PHE A 451 -5.19 7.28 -2.68
CA PHE A 451 -5.46 7.59 -1.28
C PHE A 451 -6.86 8.16 -1.08
N LEU A 452 -7.20 9.21 -1.84
CA LEU A 452 -8.50 9.90 -1.77
C LEU A 452 -9.66 8.96 -2.13
N HIS A 453 -9.46 8.11 -3.14
CA HIS A 453 -10.42 7.09 -3.53
C HIS A 453 -10.74 6.12 -2.38
N GLY A 454 -9.71 5.62 -1.70
CA GLY A 454 -9.87 4.79 -0.51
C GLY A 454 -10.57 5.52 0.63
N ARG A 455 -10.21 6.79 0.90
CA ARG A 455 -10.83 7.61 1.95
C ARG A 455 -12.29 7.93 1.65
N ALA A 456 -12.62 8.21 0.39
CA ALA A 456 -14.01 8.42 -0.03
C ALA A 456 -14.86 7.16 0.21
N ALA A 457 -14.32 5.97 -0.10
CA ALA A 457 -15.01 4.71 0.17
C ALA A 457 -15.22 4.45 1.68
N VAL A 458 -14.23 4.80 2.52
CA VAL A 458 -14.40 4.73 3.99
C VAL A 458 -15.55 5.63 4.43
N ARG A 459 -15.64 6.83 3.87
CA ARG A 459 -16.67 7.81 4.19
C ARG A 459 -18.06 7.37 3.71
N ALA A 460 -18.15 6.81 2.49
CA ALA A 460 -19.39 6.29 1.93
C ALA A 460 -19.94 5.08 2.72
N GLY A 461 -19.05 4.27 3.30
CA GLY A 461 -19.41 3.16 4.18
C GLY A 461 -19.69 1.83 3.45
N PRO A 462 -19.93 0.74 4.21
CA PRO A 462 -20.00 -0.62 3.67
C PRO A 462 -21.16 -0.91 2.70
N GLY A 463 -22.21 -0.12 2.71
CA GLY A 463 -23.37 -0.29 1.83
C GLY A 463 -23.32 0.55 0.55
N MET A 464 -22.18 1.17 0.24
CA MET A 464 -22.05 2.07 -0.90
C MET A 464 -22.29 1.38 -2.24
N VAL A 465 -22.83 2.13 -3.18
CA VAL A 465 -22.73 1.92 -4.62
C VAL A 465 -21.71 2.89 -5.21
N VAL A 466 -21.27 2.68 -6.45
CA VAL A 466 -20.17 3.48 -7.02
C VAL A 466 -20.50 4.98 -7.09
N GLU A 467 -21.75 5.32 -7.28
CA GLU A 467 -22.23 6.69 -7.32
C GLU A 467 -22.01 7.45 -5.99
N ASP A 468 -22.00 6.74 -4.86
CA ASP A 468 -21.76 7.33 -3.53
C ASP A 468 -20.33 7.81 -3.35
N LEU A 469 -19.37 7.28 -4.15
CA LEU A 469 -18.01 7.78 -4.15
C LEU A 469 -17.93 9.25 -4.58
N LEU A 470 -18.77 9.67 -5.50
CA LEU A 470 -18.70 11.02 -6.08
C LEU A 470 -18.99 12.16 -5.06
N PRO A 471 -20.07 12.10 -4.27
CA PRO A 471 -20.26 13.06 -3.17
C PRO A 471 -19.22 12.88 -2.07
N ALA A 472 -18.87 11.64 -1.70
CA ALA A 472 -17.89 11.36 -0.68
C ALA A 472 -16.48 11.89 -1.01
N LEU A 473 -16.10 11.94 -2.30
CA LEU A 473 -14.86 12.59 -2.77
C LEU A 473 -14.85 14.09 -2.48
N ALA A 474 -15.94 14.79 -2.77
CA ALA A 474 -16.03 16.21 -2.50
C ALA A 474 -15.86 16.53 -1.00
N GLU A 475 -16.51 15.74 -0.16
CA GLU A 475 -16.41 15.88 1.30
C GLU A 475 -15.01 15.48 1.84
N THR A 476 -14.37 14.50 1.20
CA THR A 476 -13.00 14.09 1.56
C THR A 476 -11.99 15.20 1.25
N LEU A 477 -12.17 15.90 0.13
CA LEU A 477 -11.31 17.02 -0.27
C LEU A 477 -11.51 18.26 0.63
N VAL A 478 -12.72 18.53 1.09
CA VAL A 478 -13.02 19.65 2.02
C VAL A 478 -12.39 19.42 3.39
N ASN A 479 -12.44 18.15 3.87
CA ASN A 479 -11.91 17.77 5.18
C ASN A 479 -10.46 17.30 5.08
N SER A 480 -9.68 17.88 4.17
CA SER A 480 -8.31 17.45 3.85
C SER A 480 -7.24 17.77 4.91
N ASP A 481 -7.63 18.06 6.16
CA ASP A 481 -6.72 17.96 7.30
C ASP A 481 -6.40 16.47 7.54
N PHE A 482 -5.55 15.90 6.67
CA PHE A 482 -5.03 14.53 6.77
C PHE A 482 -3.93 14.38 7.84
N GLY A 483 -3.84 15.34 8.78
CA GLY A 483 -2.90 15.38 9.89
C GLY A 483 -3.36 14.64 11.14
#